data_c9d2933958031767a8cfbedf7267d6a5
#
_entry.id   c9d2933958031767a8cfbedf7267d6a5
#
_cell.length_a   1.000
_cell.length_b   1.000
_cell.length_c   1.000
_cell.angle_alpha   90.00
_cell.angle_beta   90.00
_cell.angle_gamma   90.00
#
_symmetry.space_group_name_H-M   'P 1'
#
loop_
_entity.id
_entity.type
_entity.pdbx_description
1 polymer ?
#
loop_
_entity_poly.entity_id
_entity_poly.type
_entity_poly.pdbx_seq_one_letter_code
_entity_poly.pdbx_strand_id
1 'polypeptide(L)'
;QLISHRLCKPHEINLTDLFNVLPNVAWTNRGAIDINEVAELQLEERIKGRMLDVFSVDKLPKLTDYVVPKGIHIADAARVRLGAYVGEGTVVLHEGSINFNAGTQGASTIDGCIASGVLIGADSTLQGGCSMSSSTNQPLLSLGNHCVINSHAGVGISLGNRNTVETGLWLTADTQVTVLDSAKQVLKTVLASELALQDDLSFYRNPETGAVECSVDKAQ
;
A
#
# COMPACT_ATOMS: atom_id res chain seq x y z
N GLN A 1 -13.39 -5.67 11.27
CA GLN A 1 -13.87 -4.32 10.87
C GLN A 1 -15.37 -4.34 10.53
N LEU A 2 -15.87 -5.30 9.77
CA LEU A 2 -17.28 -5.38 9.36
C LEU A 2 -18.27 -5.29 10.55
N ILE A 3 -17.96 -5.94 11.65
CA ILE A 3 -18.86 -6.00 12.81
C ILE A 3 -18.59 -4.86 13.80
N SER A 4 -17.32 -4.54 14.03
CA SER A 4 -16.93 -3.54 15.05
C SER A 4 -16.92 -2.11 14.53
N HIS A 5 -16.95 -1.90 13.22
CA HIS A 5 -16.74 -0.60 12.56
C HIS A 5 -15.45 0.12 13.04
N ARG A 6 -14.42 -0.66 13.36
CA ARG A 6 -13.12 -0.16 13.81
C ARG A 6 -12.02 -0.55 12.85
N LEU A 7 -11.04 0.35 12.70
CA LEU A 7 -9.80 0.01 12.02
C LEU A 7 -9.02 -1.02 12.85
N CYS A 8 -8.49 -2.03 12.17
CA CYS A 8 -7.54 -2.98 12.74
C CYS A 8 -6.20 -2.79 12.05
N LYS A 9 -5.14 -2.74 12.81
CA LYS A 9 -3.79 -2.65 12.22
C LYS A 9 -3.49 -3.92 11.41
N PRO A 10 -2.68 -3.81 10.36
CA PRO A 10 -2.20 -4.97 9.64
C PRO A 10 -1.62 -6.01 10.61
N HIS A 11 -1.92 -7.29 10.34
CA HIS A 11 -1.48 -8.45 11.13
C HIS A 11 -2.05 -8.60 12.55
N GLU A 12 -2.95 -7.75 12.98
CA GLU A 12 -3.69 -7.96 14.24
C GLU A 12 -4.79 -9.02 14.13
N ILE A 13 -5.12 -9.43 12.91
CA ILE A 13 -6.21 -10.37 12.63
C ILE A 13 -5.65 -11.60 11.92
N ASN A 14 -6.14 -12.78 12.31
CA ASN A 14 -5.86 -13.99 11.54
C ASN A 14 -6.64 -13.95 10.22
N LEU A 15 -5.91 -13.93 9.11
CA LEU A 15 -6.44 -13.88 7.75
C LEU A 15 -6.36 -15.25 7.04
N THR A 16 -5.97 -16.30 7.75
CA THR A 16 -5.89 -17.66 7.20
C THR A 16 -7.24 -18.04 6.62
N ASP A 17 -7.22 -18.54 5.41
CA ASP A 17 -8.42 -18.97 4.65
C ASP A 17 -9.48 -17.90 4.36
N LEU A 18 -9.22 -16.63 4.65
CA LEU A 18 -10.18 -15.54 4.44
C LEU A 18 -10.82 -15.60 3.04
N PHE A 19 -10.01 -15.72 2.00
CA PHE A 19 -10.50 -15.76 0.62
C PHE A 19 -11.17 -17.07 0.20
N ASN A 20 -10.98 -18.14 0.97
CA ASN A 20 -11.69 -19.40 0.74
C ASN A 20 -13.09 -19.38 1.35
N VAL A 21 -13.27 -18.65 2.45
CA VAL A 21 -14.54 -18.56 3.18
C VAL A 21 -15.46 -17.47 2.63
N LEU A 22 -14.90 -16.33 2.20
CA LEU A 22 -15.71 -15.23 1.70
C LEU A 22 -16.19 -15.50 0.27
N PRO A 23 -17.51 -15.40 0.03
CA PRO A 23 -18.06 -15.47 -1.32
C PRO A 23 -17.70 -14.19 -2.10
N ASN A 24 -17.68 -14.29 -3.43
CA ASN A 24 -17.67 -13.13 -4.30
C ASN A 24 -19.11 -12.60 -4.43
N VAL A 25 -19.31 -11.32 -4.15
CA VAL A 25 -20.63 -10.69 -4.12
C VAL A 25 -20.63 -9.39 -4.93
N ALA A 26 -21.82 -8.97 -5.36
CA ALA A 26 -22.04 -7.64 -5.92
C ALA A 26 -22.27 -6.63 -4.80
N TRP A 27 -21.41 -5.61 -4.72
CA TRP A 27 -21.57 -4.48 -3.81
C TRP A 27 -22.39 -3.40 -4.47
N THR A 28 -23.56 -3.10 -3.87
CA THR A 28 -24.57 -2.28 -4.50
C THR A 28 -24.99 -1.11 -3.58
N ASN A 29 -25.81 -0.20 -4.10
CA ASN A 29 -26.48 0.83 -3.29
C ASN A 29 -27.45 0.26 -2.23
N ARG A 30 -27.67 -1.08 -2.21
CA ARG A 30 -28.44 -1.82 -1.20
C ARG A 30 -27.59 -2.74 -0.33
N GLY A 31 -26.26 -2.68 -0.44
CA GLY A 31 -25.34 -3.57 0.23
C GLY A 31 -24.89 -4.73 -0.64
N ALA A 32 -24.42 -5.80 0.00
CA ALA A 32 -23.95 -7.02 -0.68
C ALA A 32 -25.11 -7.86 -1.19
N ILE A 33 -25.04 -8.28 -2.44
CA ILE A 33 -26.04 -9.13 -3.10
C ILE A 33 -25.32 -10.32 -3.74
N ASP A 34 -25.90 -11.50 -3.66
CA ASP A 34 -25.41 -12.67 -4.39
C ASP A 34 -25.39 -12.39 -5.90
N ILE A 35 -24.28 -12.73 -6.55
CA ILE A 35 -24.10 -12.46 -7.98
C ILE A 35 -25.21 -13.09 -8.82
N ASN A 36 -25.70 -14.24 -8.42
CA ASN A 36 -26.76 -14.96 -9.14
C ASN A 36 -28.13 -14.26 -9.05
N GLU A 37 -28.34 -13.43 -8.03
CA GLU A 37 -29.60 -12.70 -7.80
C GLU A 37 -29.61 -11.30 -8.43
N VAL A 38 -28.44 -10.76 -8.80
CA VAL A 38 -28.30 -9.37 -9.27
C VAL A 38 -29.21 -9.06 -10.46
N ALA A 39 -29.26 -9.93 -11.47
CA ALA A 39 -29.99 -9.67 -12.70
C ALA A 39 -31.49 -9.58 -12.46
N GLU A 40 -32.04 -10.46 -11.63
CA GLU A 40 -33.45 -10.47 -11.27
C GLU A 40 -33.82 -9.22 -10.46
N LEU A 41 -33.02 -8.90 -9.44
CA LEU A 41 -33.22 -7.69 -8.62
C LEU A 41 -33.09 -6.40 -9.44
N GLN A 42 -32.17 -6.34 -10.40
CA GLN A 42 -32.08 -5.19 -11.30
C GLN A 42 -33.34 -5.03 -12.15
N LEU A 43 -33.91 -6.13 -12.65
CA LEU A 43 -35.14 -6.09 -13.41
C LEU A 43 -36.33 -5.64 -12.54
N GLU A 44 -36.46 -6.21 -11.34
CA GLU A 44 -37.51 -5.82 -10.40
C GLU A 44 -37.46 -4.32 -10.04
N GLU A 45 -36.26 -3.81 -9.76
CA GLU A 45 -36.09 -2.41 -9.40
C GLU A 45 -36.44 -1.49 -10.58
N ARG A 46 -36.07 -1.85 -11.81
CA ARG A 46 -36.44 -1.10 -13.01
C ARG A 46 -37.96 -1.06 -13.22
N ILE A 47 -38.65 -2.17 -12.99
CA ILE A 47 -40.12 -2.24 -13.06
C ILE A 47 -40.77 -1.28 -12.03
N LYS A 48 -40.12 -1.11 -10.85
CA LYS A 48 -40.55 -0.17 -9.80
C LYS A 48 -40.07 1.28 -10.04
N GLY A 49 -39.44 1.55 -11.19
CA GLY A 49 -38.89 2.88 -11.52
C GLY A 49 -37.62 3.27 -10.72
N ARG A 50 -36.90 2.30 -10.17
CA ARG A 50 -35.68 2.50 -9.39
C ARG A 50 -34.47 1.86 -10.07
N MET A 51 -33.27 2.28 -9.65
CA MET A 51 -32.02 1.68 -10.11
C MET A 51 -31.35 0.89 -8.99
N LEU A 52 -30.84 -0.28 -9.34
CA LEU A 52 -29.88 -1.01 -8.52
C LEU A 52 -28.50 -0.80 -9.11
N ASP A 53 -27.70 0.06 -8.46
CA ASP A 53 -26.35 0.37 -8.89
C ASP A 53 -25.38 -0.66 -8.33
N VAL A 54 -24.58 -1.25 -9.20
CA VAL A 54 -23.50 -2.17 -8.83
C VAL A 54 -22.18 -1.41 -8.90
N PHE A 55 -21.54 -1.23 -7.75
CA PHE A 55 -20.27 -0.49 -7.62
C PHE A 55 -19.05 -1.37 -7.87
N SER A 56 -19.11 -2.63 -7.45
CA SER A 56 -18.04 -3.61 -7.64
C SER A 56 -18.53 -5.03 -7.45
N VAL A 57 -17.75 -5.97 -7.94
CA VAL A 57 -17.92 -7.41 -7.70
C VAL A 57 -16.63 -7.92 -7.10
N ASP A 58 -16.62 -8.19 -5.80
CA ASP A 58 -15.42 -8.58 -5.04
C ASP A 58 -15.82 -9.29 -3.72
N LYS A 59 -14.88 -9.97 -3.12
CA LYS A 59 -15.00 -10.55 -1.78
C LYS A 59 -14.95 -9.50 -0.66
N LEU A 60 -14.25 -8.40 -0.89
CA LEU A 60 -14.11 -7.31 0.07
C LEU A 60 -14.58 -5.99 -0.55
N PRO A 61 -15.45 -5.23 0.14
CA PRO A 61 -15.88 -3.90 -0.33
C PRO A 61 -14.78 -2.86 -0.13
N LYS A 62 -15.07 -1.63 -0.55
CA LYS A 62 -14.28 -0.47 -0.13
C LYS A 62 -14.42 -0.21 1.38
N LEU A 63 -13.38 0.36 1.97
CA LEU A 63 -13.33 0.66 3.41
C LEU A 63 -14.53 1.51 3.85
N THR A 64 -14.84 2.55 3.09
CA THR A 64 -15.85 3.56 3.44
C THR A 64 -17.29 3.03 3.46
N ASP A 65 -17.56 1.84 2.97
CA ASP A 65 -18.89 1.22 3.11
C ASP A 65 -19.17 0.81 4.57
N TYR A 66 -18.14 0.61 5.38
CA TYR A 66 -18.26 0.15 6.77
C TYR A 66 -17.52 1.01 7.79
N VAL A 67 -16.43 1.63 7.39
CA VAL A 67 -15.60 2.45 8.29
C VAL A 67 -15.20 3.74 7.58
N VAL A 68 -15.56 4.86 8.17
CA VAL A 68 -15.11 6.18 7.72
C VAL A 68 -14.17 6.73 8.78
N PRO A 69 -12.84 6.61 8.58
CA PRO A 69 -11.87 7.13 9.55
C PRO A 69 -11.93 8.66 9.61
N LYS A 70 -11.60 9.21 10.77
CA LYS A 70 -11.52 10.67 10.97
C LYS A 70 -10.13 11.20 10.61
N GLY A 71 -10.07 12.46 10.21
CA GLY A 71 -8.81 13.15 9.97
C GLY A 71 -8.02 12.65 8.76
N ILE A 72 -8.68 11.99 7.80
CA ILE A 72 -8.05 11.48 6.58
C ILE A 72 -8.67 12.11 5.33
N HIS A 73 -7.95 11.98 4.20
CA HIS A 73 -8.46 12.29 2.87
C HIS A 73 -8.32 11.06 1.98
N ILE A 74 -9.39 10.67 1.30
CA ILE A 74 -9.40 9.61 0.30
C ILE A 74 -10.10 10.17 -0.94
N ALA A 75 -9.34 10.41 -2.01
CA ALA A 75 -9.85 11.00 -3.24
C ALA A 75 -10.75 10.04 -4.02
N ASP A 76 -10.42 8.75 -4.04
CA ASP A 76 -11.22 7.68 -4.61
C ASP A 76 -11.41 6.52 -3.62
N ALA A 77 -12.61 6.40 -3.08
CA ALA A 77 -12.93 5.39 -2.08
C ALA A 77 -12.79 3.94 -2.59
N ALA A 78 -12.94 3.71 -3.90
CA ALA A 78 -12.79 2.38 -4.49
C ALA A 78 -11.35 1.83 -4.40
N ARG A 79 -10.38 2.71 -4.21
CA ARG A 79 -8.96 2.40 -4.11
C ARG A 79 -8.51 1.94 -2.72
N VAL A 80 -9.37 2.05 -1.70
CA VAL A 80 -9.04 1.66 -0.33
C VAL A 80 -9.98 0.53 0.10
N ARG A 81 -9.43 -0.68 0.22
CA ARG A 81 -10.21 -1.88 0.52
C ARG A 81 -10.53 -1.98 2.02
N LEU A 82 -11.67 -2.59 2.33
CA LEU A 82 -11.98 -2.96 3.72
C LEU A 82 -10.86 -3.87 4.26
N GLY A 83 -10.41 -3.61 5.49
CA GLY A 83 -9.23 -4.26 6.06
C GLY A 83 -7.96 -3.41 5.93
N ALA A 84 -8.01 -2.28 5.22
CA ALA A 84 -6.95 -1.28 5.28
C ALA A 84 -6.96 -0.55 6.62
N TYR A 85 -5.79 -0.17 7.12
CA TYR A 85 -5.59 0.72 8.26
C TYR A 85 -5.10 2.08 7.75
N VAL A 86 -5.92 3.10 7.88
CA VAL A 86 -5.58 4.45 7.42
C VAL A 86 -5.42 5.33 8.66
N GLY A 87 -4.17 5.65 8.98
CA GLY A 87 -3.83 6.48 10.14
C GLY A 87 -4.26 7.95 9.94
N GLU A 88 -4.52 8.64 11.03
CA GLU A 88 -4.92 10.05 11.03
C GLU A 88 -3.87 10.93 10.30
N GLY A 89 -4.35 11.89 9.53
CA GLY A 89 -3.51 12.76 8.70
C GLY A 89 -3.13 12.17 7.34
N THR A 90 -3.49 10.92 7.04
CA THR A 90 -3.20 10.31 5.75
C THR A 90 -4.02 10.93 4.63
N VAL A 91 -3.34 11.21 3.52
CA VAL A 91 -3.94 11.67 2.26
C VAL A 91 -3.70 10.60 1.20
N VAL A 92 -4.78 9.98 0.71
CA VAL A 92 -4.75 9.06 -0.44
C VAL A 92 -5.22 9.82 -1.65
N LEU A 93 -4.33 10.04 -2.61
CA LEU A 93 -4.61 10.75 -3.86
C LEU A 93 -5.32 9.83 -4.87
N HIS A 94 -5.69 10.34 -6.04
CA HIS A 94 -6.51 9.64 -7.02
C HIS A 94 -5.89 8.31 -7.51
N GLU A 95 -4.58 8.26 -7.68
CA GLU A 95 -3.88 7.04 -8.11
C GLU A 95 -3.44 6.16 -6.93
N GLY A 96 -3.50 6.69 -5.71
CA GLY A 96 -3.16 5.97 -4.50
C GLY A 96 -4.10 4.82 -4.21
N SER A 97 -3.55 3.68 -3.78
CA SER A 97 -4.35 2.52 -3.38
C SER A 97 -3.79 1.81 -2.16
N ILE A 98 -4.70 1.38 -1.27
CA ILE A 98 -4.34 0.63 -0.05
C ILE A 98 -5.15 -0.66 -0.01
N ASN A 99 -4.45 -1.78 -0.04
CA ASN A 99 -5.08 -3.09 -0.01
C ASN A 99 -5.51 -3.47 1.43
N PHE A 100 -6.30 -4.54 1.56
CA PHE A 100 -6.60 -5.13 2.87
C PHE A 100 -5.31 -5.56 3.57
N ASN A 101 -5.31 -5.62 4.89
CA ASN A 101 -4.13 -5.96 5.71
C ASN A 101 -2.90 -5.12 5.35
N ALA A 102 -3.10 -3.87 5.01
CA ALA A 102 -2.06 -2.89 4.70
C ALA A 102 -2.46 -1.52 5.26
N GLY A 103 -1.55 -0.56 5.28
CA GLY A 103 -1.94 0.78 5.69
C GLY A 103 -0.82 1.72 6.05
N THR A 104 -1.23 2.83 6.68
CA THR A 104 -0.37 3.93 7.14
C THR A 104 -0.51 4.12 8.64
N GLN A 105 0.58 4.42 9.33
CA GLN A 105 0.57 4.60 10.80
C GLN A 105 0.19 6.03 11.23
N GLY A 106 0.28 6.99 10.34
CA GLY A 106 0.00 8.41 10.61
C GLY A 106 -0.04 9.22 9.34
N ALA A 107 0.14 10.52 9.47
CA ALA A 107 0.16 11.45 8.35
C ALA A 107 1.13 10.97 7.25
N SER A 108 0.60 10.73 6.07
CA SER A 108 1.37 10.26 4.92
C SER A 108 0.65 10.63 3.62
N THR A 109 1.39 10.83 2.55
CA THR A 109 0.80 11.08 1.23
C THR A 109 0.97 9.85 0.34
N ILE A 110 -0.14 9.29 -0.12
CA ILE A 110 -0.18 8.04 -0.88
C ILE A 110 -0.76 8.30 -2.26
N ASP A 111 0.08 8.28 -3.27
CA ASP A 111 -0.27 8.30 -4.70
C ASP A 111 0.20 7.02 -5.42
N GLY A 112 0.83 6.13 -4.69
CA GLY A 112 1.29 4.81 -5.11
C GLY A 112 0.42 3.67 -4.59
N CYS A 113 0.85 2.44 -4.88
CA CYS A 113 0.15 1.22 -4.49
C CYS A 113 0.78 0.58 -3.24
N ILE A 114 -0.04 0.37 -2.20
CA ILE A 114 0.34 -0.36 -1.00
C ILE A 114 -0.31 -1.74 -1.04
N ALA A 115 0.49 -2.77 -1.30
CA ALA A 115 0.02 -4.15 -1.36
C ALA A 115 -0.33 -4.69 0.03
N SER A 116 -1.06 -5.82 0.07
CA SER A 116 -1.35 -6.52 1.32
C SER A 116 -0.06 -6.91 2.05
N GLY A 117 -0.05 -6.79 3.36
CA GLY A 117 1.12 -7.05 4.20
C GLY A 117 2.11 -5.90 4.33
N VAL A 118 1.77 -4.70 3.85
CA VAL A 118 2.65 -3.52 3.88
C VAL A 118 2.14 -2.49 4.88
N LEU A 119 3.04 -1.97 5.71
CA LEU A 119 2.77 -0.90 6.66
C LEU A 119 3.71 0.28 6.45
N ILE A 120 3.14 1.47 6.24
CA ILE A 120 3.87 2.71 5.99
C ILE A 120 3.95 3.53 7.28
N GLY A 121 5.14 3.95 7.66
CA GLY A 121 5.38 4.87 8.77
C GLY A 121 4.86 6.28 8.50
N ALA A 122 4.75 7.07 9.56
CA ALA A 122 4.26 8.44 9.49
C ALA A 122 5.18 9.36 8.65
N ASP A 123 4.61 10.45 8.17
CA ASP A 123 5.30 11.51 7.42
C ASP A 123 6.04 11.03 6.16
N SER A 124 5.56 9.91 5.60
CA SER A 124 6.15 9.30 4.41
C SER A 124 5.33 9.62 3.16
N THR A 125 6.02 9.68 2.02
CA THR A 125 5.41 9.98 0.72
C THR A 125 5.66 8.84 -0.26
N LEU A 126 4.58 8.31 -0.83
CA LEU A 126 4.59 7.37 -1.94
C LEU A 126 4.09 8.10 -3.18
N GLN A 127 4.99 8.43 -4.11
CA GLN A 127 4.64 9.17 -5.32
C GLN A 127 3.96 8.28 -6.38
N GLY A 128 3.33 8.92 -7.37
CA GLY A 128 2.52 8.27 -8.39
C GLY A 128 3.21 7.11 -9.10
N GLY A 129 2.48 6.01 -9.25
CA GLY A 129 2.96 4.80 -9.91
C GLY A 129 3.98 3.98 -9.11
N CYS A 130 4.40 4.40 -7.92
CA CYS A 130 5.26 3.56 -7.10
C CYS A 130 4.48 2.38 -6.50
N SER A 131 5.19 1.32 -6.14
CA SER A 131 4.60 0.12 -5.55
C SER A 131 5.44 -0.40 -4.40
N MET A 132 4.77 -0.66 -3.27
CA MET A 132 5.35 -1.44 -2.19
C MET A 132 4.67 -2.81 -2.11
N SER A 133 5.42 -3.86 -2.43
CA SER A 133 4.92 -5.23 -2.41
C SER A 133 6.04 -6.21 -2.10
N SER A 134 5.74 -7.23 -1.32
CA SER A 134 6.68 -8.33 -1.11
C SER A 134 6.66 -9.28 -2.32
N SER A 135 7.82 -9.55 -2.90
CA SER A 135 8.00 -10.58 -3.95
C SER A 135 8.18 -11.99 -3.39
N THR A 136 8.34 -12.11 -2.10
CA THR A 136 8.54 -13.39 -1.38
C THR A 136 7.43 -13.56 -0.34
N ASN A 137 7.20 -14.80 0.11
CA ASN A 137 6.27 -15.13 1.20
C ASN A 137 6.67 -14.49 2.56
N GLN A 138 7.29 -13.33 2.56
CA GLN A 138 7.58 -12.59 3.78
C GLN A 138 6.29 -12.00 4.35
N PRO A 139 5.99 -12.23 5.63
CA PRO A 139 4.71 -11.89 6.21
C PRO A 139 4.48 -10.39 6.37
N LEU A 140 5.52 -9.58 6.39
CA LEU A 140 5.48 -8.14 6.67
C LEU A 140 6.53 -7.37 5.89
N LEU A 141 6.08 -6.30 5.21
CA LEU A 141 6.94 -5.28 4.66
C LEU A 141 6.64 -3.96 5.36
N SER A 142 7.65 -3.27 5.86
CA SER A 142 7.48 -1.98 6.52
C SER A 142 8.33 -0.89 5.89
N LEU A 143 7.77 0.29 5.81
CA LEU A 143 8.49 1.53 5.55
C LEU A 143 8.52 2.34 6.84
N GLY A 144 9.67 2.84 7.22
CA GLY A 144 9.81 3.72 8.37
C GLY A 144 9.17 5.09 8.18
N ASN A 145 9.40 5.98 9.13
CA ASN A 145 8.91 7.35 9.09
C ASN A 145 9.76 8.25 8.17
N HIS A 146 9.16 9.33 7.66
CA HIS A 146 9.85 10.36 6.86
C HIS A 146 10.53 9.81 5.60
N CYS A 147 9.98 8.76 5.00
CA CYS A 147 10.52 8.17 3.79
C CYS A 147 9.89 8.74 2.52
N VAL A 148 10.64 8.73 1.43
CA VAL A 148 10.16 9.16 0.11
C VAL A 148 10.42 8.07 -0.92
N ILE A 149 9.35 7.48 -1.44
CA ILE A 149 9.40 6.55 -2.57
C ILE A 149 8.94 7.31 -3.79
N ASN A 150 9.88 7.60 -4.68
CA ASN A 150 9.62 8.43 -5.85
C ASN A 150 8.83 7.67 -6.93
N SER A 151 8.34 8.43 -7.91
CA SER A 151 7.43 7.93 -8.94
C SER A 151 7.96 6.69 -9.65
N HIS A 152 7.07 5.73 -9.88
CA HIS A 152 7.39 4.46 -10.56
C HIS A 152 8.48 3.60 -9.91
N ALA A 153 8.87 3.91 -8.67
CA ALA A 153 9.79 3.05 -7.93
C ALA A 153 9.06 1.83 -7.36
N GLY A 154 9.77 0.72 -7.24
CA GLY A 154 9.28 -0.52 -6.63
C GLY A 154 10.12 -0.90 -5.43
N VAL A 155 9.49 -1.19 -4.29
CA VAL A 155 10.20 -1.58 -3.06
C VAL A 155 9.66 -2.91 -2.54
N GLY A 156 10.54 -3.89 -2.48
CA GLY A 156 10.28 -5.27 -2.03
C GLY A 156 11.05 -5.68 -0.77
N ILE A 157 11.63 -4.72 -0.04
CA ILE A 157 12.30 -4.92 1.24
C ILE A 157 11.77 -3.93 2.28
N SER A 158 11.85 -4.27 3.55
CA SER A 158 11.56 -3.31 4.62
C SER A 158 12.66 -2.24 4.70
N LEU A 159 12.27 -0.98 4.81
CA LEU A 159 13.18 0.15 4.96
C LEU A 159 12.98 0.81 6.33
N GLY A 160 14.07 1.31 6.91
CA GLY A 160 14.04 2.12 8.12
C GLY A 160 13.51 3.53 7.89
N ASN A 161 13.83 4.46 8.78
CA ASN A 161 13.37 5.84 8.70
C ASN A 161 14.22 6.67 7.74
N ARG A 162 13.64 7.76 7.20
CA ARG A 162 14.31 8.77 6.36
C ARG A 162 15.01 8.19 5.12
N ASN A 163 14.45 7.12 4.58
CA ASN A 163 14.97 6.51 3.37
C ASN A 163 14.34 7.13 2.12
N THR A 164 15.13 7.26 1.07
CA THR A 164 14.68 7.74 -0.23
C THR A 164 14.99 6.71 -1.30
N VAL A 165 14.02 6.46 -2.19
CA VAL A 165 14.21 5.60 -3.37
C VAL A 165 13.94 6.43 -4.63
N GLU A 166 14.91 6.45 -5.54
CA GLU A 166 14.84 7.23 -6.78
C GLU A 166 13.71 6.78 -7.71
N THR A 167 13.26 7.70 -8.54
CA THR A 167 12.27 7.45 -9.61
C THR A 167 12.66 6.27 -10.49
N GLY A 168 11.71 5.34 -10.69
CA GLY A 168 11.89 4.19 -11.57
C GLY A 168 12.83 3.11 -11.05
N LEU A 169 13.36 3.23 -9.84
CA LEU A 169 14.23 2.22 -9.26
C LEU A 169 13.42 1.07 -8.65
N TRP A 170 13.72 -0.17 -9.06
CA TRP A 170 13.19 -1.38 -8.44
C TRP A 170 14.21 -1.97 -7.47
N LEU A 171 13.84 -2.01 -6.18
CA LEU A 171 14.66 -2.49 -5.07
C LEU A 171 14.07 -3.78 -4.51
N THR A 172 14.59 -4.91 -4.94
CA THR A 172 14.21 -6.26 -4.47
C THR A 172 15.25 -6.80 -3.49
N ALA A 173 14.93 -7.85 -2.75
CA ALA A 173 15.82 -8.42 -1.74
C ALA A 173 17.20 -8.85 -2.29
N ASP A 174 17.22 -9.28 -3.53
CA ASP A 174 18.40 -9.79 -4.28
C ASP A 174 19.07 -8.72 -5.16
N THR A 175 18.58 -7.47 -5.13
CA THR A 175 19.23 -6.35 -5.84
C THR A 175 20.61 -6.12 -5.26
N GLN A 176 21.65 -6.16 -6.10
CA GLN A 176 23.00 -5.76 -5.70
C GLN A 176 23.09 -4.24 -5.55
N VAL A 177 23.55 -3.79 -4.40
CA VAL A 177 23.67 -2.38 -4.05
C VAL A 177 25.11 -2.05 -3.67
N THR A 178 25.68 -1.06 -4.32
CA THR A 178 26.99 -0.50 -3.96
C THR A 178 26.79 0.60 -2.93
N VAL A 179 27.25 0.39 -1.71
CA VAL A 179 27.15 1.36 -0.61
C VAL A 179 28.31 2.33 -0.68
N LEU A 180 27.99 3.62 -0.72
CA LEU A 180 28.94 4.72 -0.78
C LEU A 180 28.98 5.49 0.53
N ASP A 181 30.17 6.01 0.86
CA ASP A 181 30.31 6.98 1.95
C ASP A 181 29.93 8.41 1.52
N SER A 182 30.00 9.36 2.45
CA SER A 182 29.72 10.78 2.19
C SER A 182 30.67 11.43 1.18
N ALA A 183 31.83 10.83 0.91
CA ALA A 183 32.80 11.25 -0.10
C ALA A 183 32.60 10.52 -1.45
N LYS A 184 31.50 9.76 -1.60
CA LYS A 184 31.19 8.92 -2.76
C LYS A 184 32.23 7.83 -3.04
N GLN A 185 32.95 7.38 -2.02
CA GLN A 185 33.86 6.25 -2.13
C GLN A 185 33.08 4.94 -1.84
N VAL A 186 33.41 3.90 -2.60
CA VAL A 186 32.79 2.59 -2.42
C VAL A 186 33.23 1.98 -1.08
N LEU A 187 32.27 1.73 -0.19
CA LEU A 187 32.50 1.03 1.06
C LEU A 187 32.40 -0.48 0.89
N LYS A 188 31.32 -0.94 0.26
CA LYS A 188 31.03 -2.35 0.04
C LYS A 188 29.94 -2.51 -1.03
N THR A 189 29.83 -3.71 -1.58
CA THR A 189 28.66 -4.13 -2.37
C THR A 189 27.97 -5.26 -1.63
N VAL A 190 26.66 -5.12 -1.43
CA VAL A 190 25.83 -6.04 -0.64
C VAL A 190 24.50 -6.28 -1.36
N LEU A 191 23.72 -7.25 -0.91
CA LEU A 191 22.33 -7.37 -1.32
C LEU A 191 21.46 -6.34 -0.60
N ALA A 192 20.42 -5.86 -1.24
CA ALA A 192 19.50 -4.89 -0.64
C ALA A 192 18.83 -5.44 0.64
N SER A 193 18.63 -6.76 0.73
CA SER A 193 18.15 -7.42 1.95
C SER A 193 19.05 -7.20 3.17
N GLU A 194 20.35 -6.99 2.99
CA GLU A 194 21.30 -6.70 4.08
C GLU A 194 21.21 -5.27 4.58
N LEU A 195 20.57 -4.39 3.80
CA LEU A 195 20.30 -2.98 4.15
C LEU A 195 18.89 -2.79 4.73
N ALA A 196 18.13 -3.87 4.87
CA ALA A 196 16.78 -3.80 5.41
C ALA A 196 16.75 -3.15 6.81
N LEU A 197 15.70 -2.33 7.05
CA LEU A 197 15.45 -1.61 8.31
C LEU A 197 16.56 -0.62 8.73
N GLN A 198 17.55 -0.36 7.88
CA GLN A 198 18.53 0.69 8.15
C GLN A 198 17.94 2.07 7.82
N ASP A 199 18.30 3.07 8.61
CA ASP A 199 17.86 4.45 8.49
C ASP A 199 18.81 5.25 7.57
N ASP A 200 18.33 6.42 7.09
CA ASP A 200 19.13 7.45 6.43
C ASP A 200 19.81 6.97 5.14
N LEU A 201 19.13 6.14 4.36
CA LEU A 201 19.66 5.62 3.09
C LEU A 201 18.96 6.26 1.89
N SER A 202 19.76 6.70 0.92
CA SER A 202 19.28 7.15 -0.39
C SER A 202 19.71 6.16 -1.47
N PHE A 203 18.73 5.49 -2.08
CA PHE A 203 18.94 4.52 -3.16
C PHE A 203 18.70 5.18 -4.51
N TYR A 204 19.66 5.03 -5.41
CA TYR A 204 19.59 5.59 -6.76
C TYR A 204 20.38 4.75 -7.76
N ARG A 205 20.18 5.04 -9.06
CA ARG A 205 20.91 4.38 -10.15
C ARG A 205 22.05 5.28 -10.62
N ASN A 206 23.25 4.74 -10.65
CA ASN A 206 24.40 5.41 -11.26
C ASN A 206 24.12 5.60 -12.77
N PRO A 207 24.12 6.83 -13.30
CA PRO A 207 23.75 7.10 -14.68
C PRO A 207 24.79 6.60 -15.70
N GLU A 208 26.03 6.39 -15.29
CA GLU A 208 27.12 5.94 -16.16
C GLU A 208 27.18 4.40 -16.23
N THR A 209 27.06 3.74 -15.08
CA THR A 209 27.23 2.29 -14.98
C THR A 209 25.93 1.52 -14.98
N GLY A 210 24.81 2.19 -14.66
CA GLY A 210 23.51 1.55 -14.45
C GLY A 210 23.39 0.76 -13.13
N ALA A 211 24.47 0.71 -12.33
CA ALA A 211 24.47 0.02 -11.04
C ALA A 211 23.56 0.72 -10.02
N VAL A 212 22.95 -0.05 -9.12
CA VAL A 212 22.23 0.51 -7.99
C VAL A 212 23.24 0.90 -6.91
N GLU A 213 23.17 2.14 -6.51
CA GLU A 213 24.01 2.73 -5.46
C GLU A 213 23.16 3.17 -4.28
N CYS A 214 23.77 3.19 -3.12
CA CYS A 214 23.16 3.67 -1.89
C CYS A 214 24.15 4.59 -1.17
N SER A 215 23.75 5.84 -0.93
CA SER A 215 24.47 6.74 -0.03
C SER A 215 23.86 6.71 1.37
N VAL A 216 24.74 6.86 2.37
CA VAL A 216 24.29 7.08 3.76
C VAL A 216 24.17 8.58 3.96
N ASP A 217 22.92 9.07 4.03
CA ASP A 217 22.66 10.48 4.32
C ASP A 217 22.88 10.69 5.82
N LYS A 218 23.83 11.57 6.18
CA LYS A 218 23.95 11.97 7.59
C LYS A 218 22.73 12.80 7.94
N ALA A 219 21.98 12.37 8.97
CA ALA A 219 20.93 13.20 9.55
C ALA A 219 21.47 14.61 9.83
N GLN A 220 20.86 15.61 9.20
CA GLN A 220 21.09 17.02 9.55
C GLN A 220 20.40 17.36 10.86
#